data_c8c24bb26b33b1b05d139082d879ba2c
#
_entry.id   c8c24bb26b33b1b05d139082d879ba2c
#
_cell.length_a   1.000
_cell.length_b   1.000
_cell.length_c   1.000
_cell.angle_alpha   90.00
_cell.angle_beta   90.00
_cell.angle_gamma   90.00
#
_symmetry.space_group_name_H-M   'P 1'
#
loop_
_entity.id
_entity.type
_entity.pdbx_description
1 polymer ?
#
loop_
_entity_poly.entity_id
_entity_poly.type
_entity_poly.pdbx_seq_one_letter_code
_entity_poly.pdbx_strand_id
1 'polypeptide(L)'
;MIAFFQKGGLFMYPILFVFVAGMAIAVERWLELNRIRGVNRKIWDRIHPALTKGEFDKAQSIIDKDKSTISQMLGMGLARMGAVRRREDIEIAMEESMMEIIPQLEKRTPYVALLANIATLLGLLGTIMGLIEAFTAVANANPAEKADLLSASISVAMNTTAFGLMSAIPLLLFHAKLTSTTGHIVDSLEMASVKALNTISNYSKRRFDGS
;
A
#
# COMPACT_ATOMS: atom_id res chain seq x y z
N MET A 1 -30.82 0.88 2.96
CA MET A 1 -29.57 0.53 3.65
C MET A 1 -29.78 0.23 5.12
N ILE A 2 -30.40 1.12 5.91
CA ILE A 2 -30.65 0.90 7.36
C ILE A 2 -31.44 -0.39 7.61
N ALA A 3 -32.51 -0.65 6.86
CA ALA A 3 -33.32 -1.87 6.99
C ALA A 3 -32.54 -3.17 6.62
N PHE A 4 -31.60 -3.10 5.68
CA PHE A 4 -30.71 -4.21 5.34
C PHE A 4 -29.76 -4.51 6.49
N PHE A 5 -29.18 -3.46 7.09
CA PHE A 5 -28.27 -3.59 8.22
C PHE A 5 -28.98 -4.16 9.47
N GLN A 6 -30.21 -3.70 9.75
CA GLN A 6 -31.03 -4.23 10.86
C GLN A 6 -31.44 -5.69 10.67
N LYS A 7 -31.59 -6.15 9.42
CA LYS A 7 -31.96 -7.53 9.08
C LYS A 7 -30.76 -8.49 8.98
N GLY A 8 -29.52 -8.02 9.12
CA GLY A 8 -28.33 -8.84 8.94
C GLY A 8 -27.70 -9.41 10.22
N GLY A 9 -28.35 -9.24 11.39
CA GLY A 9 -27.92 -9.86 12.64
C GLY A 9 -26.67 -9.23 13.28
N LEU A 10 -26.19 -9.89 14.35
CA LEU A 10 -25.09 -9.38 15.20
C LEU A 10 -23.75 -9.25 14.44
N PHE A 11 -23.49 -10.12 13.49
CA PHE A 11 -22.22 -10.13 12.72
C PHE A 11 -22.02 -8.93 11.80
N MET A 12 -23.08 -8.16 11.51
CA MET A 12 -22.95 -6.92 10.72
C MET A 12 -22.04 -5.88 11.40
N TYR A 13 -22.06 -5.80 12.73
CA TYR A 13 -21.25 -4.82 13.49
C TYR A 13 -19.74 -5.07 13.39
N PRO A 14 -19.24 -6.30 13.65
CA PRO A 14 -17.83 -6.61 13.43
C PRO A 14 -17.36 -6.39 12.00
N ILE A 15 -18.19 -6.76 11.00
CA ILE A 15 -17.85 -6.54 9.59
C ILE A 15 -17.75 -5.04 9.28
N LEU A 16 -18.69 -4.24 9.77
CA LEU A 16 -18.65 -2.79 9.60
C LEU A 16 -17.40 -2.19 10.24
N PHE A 17 -17.04 -2.62 11.45
CA PHE A 17 -15.83 -2.16 12.13
C PHE A 17 -14.57 -2.47 11.31
N VAL A 18 -14.44 -3.70 10.83
CA VAL A 18 -13.32 -4.14 9.97
C VAL A 18 -13.28 -3.33 8.68
N PHE A 19 -14.43 -3.09 8.06
CA PHE A 19 -14.52 -2.30 6.84
C PHE A 19 -14.07 -0.84 7.07
N VAL A 20 -14.56 -0.19 8.12
CA VAL A 20 -14.19 1.20 8.44
C VAL A 20 -12.70 1.30 8.76
N ALA A 21 -12.17 0.37 9.56
CA ALA A 21 -10.73 0.32 9.87
C ALA A 21 -9.87 0.11 8.61
N GLY A 22 -10.26 -0.83 7.75
CA GLY A 22 -9.57 -1.11 6.48
C GLY A 22 -9.62 0.07 5.52
N MET A 23 -10.78 0.74 5.42
CA MET A 23 -10.95 1.92 4.58
C MET A 23 -10.13 3.12 5.10
N ALA A 24 -10.06 3.33 6.43
CA ALA A 24 -9.26 4.37 7.03
C ALA A 24 -7.76 4.19 6.70
N ILE A 25 -7.25 2.95 6.84
CA ILE A 25 -5.86 2.63 6.48
C ILE A 25 -5.64 2.81 4.97
N ALA A 26 -6.57 2.36 4.14
CA ALA A 26 -6.46 2.46 2.68
C ALA A 26 -6.39 3.92 2.21
N VAL A 27 -7.24 4.79 2.76
CA VAL A 27 -7.24 6.22 2.42
C VAL A 27 -5.98 6.91 2.94
N GLU A 28 -5.56 6.65 4.19
CA GLU A 28 -4.30 7.18 4.74
C GLU A 28 -3.13 6.83 3.83
N ARG A 29 -2.99 5.56 3.47
CA ARG A 29 -1.89 5.08 2.62
C ARG A 29 -1.95 5.66 1.21
N TRP A 30 -3.12 5.76 0.63
CA TRP A 30 -3.31 6.35 -0.69
C TRP A 30 -2.85 7.82 -0.74
N LEU A 31 -3.20 8.61 0.27
CA LEU A 31 -2.78 10.01 0.39
C LEU A 31 -1.26 10.11 0.56
N GLU A 32 -0.68 9.28 1.43
CA GLU A 32 0.76 9.27 1.72
C GLU A 32 1.58 8.88 0.49
N LEU A 33 1.24 7.78 -0.19
CA LEU A 33 1.95 7.34 -1.39
C LEU A 33 1.86 8.35 -2.54
N ASN A 34 0.69 8.97 -2.74
CA ASN A 34 0.55 10.02 -3.75
C ASN A 34 1.39 11.26 -3.43
N ARG A 35 1.49 11.62 -2.13
CA ARG A 35 2.35 12.71 -1.66
C ARG A 35 3.82 12.39 -1.93
N ILE A 36 4.30 11.19 -1.54
CA ILE A 36 5.68 10.74 -1.77
C ILE A 36 6.00 10.78 -3.27
N ARG A 37 5.14 10.21 -4.11
CA ARG A 37 5.29 10.22 -5.57
C ARG A 37 5.42 11.65 -6.12
N GLY A 38 4.56 12.56 -5.66
CA GLY A 38 4.56 13.96 -6.10
C GLY A 38 5.83 14.71 -5.68
N VAL A 39 6.29 14.49 -4.45
CA VAL A 39 7.52 15.10 -3.93
C VAL A 39 8.74 14.54 -4.67
N ASN A 40 8.87 13.23 -4.79
CA ASN A 40 9.98 12.59 -5.51
C ASN A 40 10.13 13.13 -6.94
N ARG A 41 9.01 13.25 -7.67
CA ARG A 41 9.03 13.80 -9.02
C ARG A 41 9.55 15.24 -9.06
N LYS A 42 9.04 16.11 -8.18
CA LYS A 42 9.46 17.52 -8.12
C LYS A 42 10.94 17.66 -7.78
N ILE A 43 11.45 16.85 -6.88
CA ILE A 43 12.86 16.86 -6.48
C ILE A 43 13.72 16.31 -7.59
N TRP A 44 13.33 15.23 -8.24
CA TRP A 44 14.04 14.67 -9.39
C TRP A 44 14.18 15.70 -10.51
N ASP A 45 13.12 16.42 -10.85
CA ASP A 45 13.14 17.45 -11.89
C ASP A 45 14.11 18.61 -11.58
N ARG A 46 14.47 18.80 -10.31
CA ARG A 46 15.47 19.80 -9.87
C ARG A 46 16.89 19.24 -9.84
N ILE A 47 17.05 17.99 -9.40
CA ILE A 47 18.37 17.35 -9.25
C ILE A 47 18.92 16.89 -10.61
N HIS A 48 18.10 16.31 -11.46
CA HIS A 48 18.53 15.74 -12.73
C HIS A 48 19.29 16.71 -13.63
N PRO A 49 18.85 17.98 -13.84
CA PRO A 49 19.62 18.96 -14.62
C PRO A 49 20.98 19.29 -14.01
N ALA A 50 21.09 19.37 -12.68
CA ALA A 50 22.35 19.63 -11.99
C ALA A 50 23.33 18.45 -12.15
N LEU A 51 22.86 17.22 -12.01
CA LEU A 51 23.65 16.02 -12.28
C LEU A 51 24.16 15.99 -13.71
N THR A 52 23.30 16.25 -14.70
CA THR A 52 23.64 16.18 -16.13
C THR A 52 24.72 17.20 -16.53
N LYS A 53 24.76 18.35 -15.84
CA LYS A 53 25.77 19.40 -16.04
C LYS A 53 27.07 19.13 -15.25
N GLY A 54 27.09 18.10 -14.40
CA GLY A 54 28.23 17.83 -13.51
C GLY A 54 28.32 18.78 -12.30
N GLU A 55 27.24 19.51 -11.99
CA GLU A 55 27.12 20.42 -10.84
C GLU A 55 26.77 19.63 -9.56
N PHE A 56 27.68 18.71 -9.13
CA PHE A 56 27.39 17.78 -8.03
C PHE A 56 27.19 18.50 -6.70
N ASP A 57 27.93 19.58 -6.42
CA ASP A 57 27.76 20.38 -5.19
C ASP A 57 26.36 21.01 -5.12
N LYS A 58 25.84 21.43 -6.26
CA LYS A 58 24.47 21.96 -6.35
C LYS A 58 23.44 20.88 -6.16
N ALA A 59 23.63 19.70 -6.77
CA ALA A 59 22.77 18.55 -6.55
C ALA A 59 22.77 18.15 -5.08
N GLN A 60 23.93 18.09 -4.42
CA GLN A 60 24.05 17.81 -2.99
C GLN A 60 23.32 18.87 -2.15
N SER A 61 23.46 20.16 -2.46
CA SER A 61 22.77 21.24 -1.74
C SER A 61 21.25 21.18 -1.82
N ILE A 62 20.70 20.62 -2.90
CA ILE A 62 19.25 20.38 -3.05
C ILE A 62 18.83 19.19 -2.20
N ILE A 63 19.62 18.10 -2.21
CA ILE A 63 19.39 16.88 -1.47
C ILE A 63 19.41 17.13 0.04
N ASP A 64 20.39 17.85 0.55
CA ASP A 64 20.58 18.12 1.98
C ASP A 64 19.41 18.92 2.59
N LYS A 65 18.69 19.67 1.76
CA LYS A 65 17.52 20.47 2.18
C LYS A 65 16.20 19.71 2.13
N ASP A 66 16.21 18.48 1.60
CA ASP A 66 15.01 17.69 1.38
C ASP A 66 15.10 16.31 2.03
N LYS A 67 13.97 15.81 2.55
CA LYS A 67 13.88 14.53 3.25
C LYS A 67 13.07 13.48 2.46
N SER A 68 12.86 13.71 1.17
CA SER A 68 12.17 12.74 0.32
C SER A 68 12.96 11.45 0.15
N THR A 69 12.28 10.38 -0.21
CA THR A 69 12.93 9.07 -0.42
C THR A 69 13.96 9.13 -1.54
N ILE A 70 13.73 9.92 -2.58
CA ILE A 70 14.70 10.11 -3.66
C ILE A 70 15.94 10.88 -3.18
N SER A 71 15.78 11.89 -2.32
CA SER A 71 16.90 12.62 -1.72
C SER A 71 17.72 11.75 -0.80
N GLN A 72 17.09 10.88 0.00
CA GLN A 72 17.78 9.91 0.85
C GLN A 72 18.66 8.98 0.00
N MET A 73 18.08 8.35 -1.03
CA MET A 73 18.79 7.41 -1.91
C MET A 73 19.96 8.09 -2.65
N LEU A 74 19.69 9.21 -3.31
CA LEU A 74 20.74 9.91 -4.08
C LEU A 74 21.81 10.53 -3.19
N GLY A 75 21.45 10.97 -1.97
CA GLY A 75 22.38 11.51 -0.99
C GLY A 75 23.41 10.48 -0.53
N MET A 76 22.98 9.23 -0.29
CA MET A 76 23.90 8.13 0.04
C MET A 76 24.89 7.86 -1.11
N GLY A 77 24.41 7.87 -2.35
CA GLY A 77 25.27 7.69 -3.53
C GLY A 77 26.26 8.84 -3.73
N LEU A 78 25.80 10.10 -3.65
CA LEU A 78 26.66 11.28 -3.84
C LEU A 78 27.67 11.44 -2.71
N ALA A 79 27.31 11.13 -1.46
CA ALA A 79 28.25 11.14 -0.33
C ALA A 79 29.41 10.16 -0.52
N ARG A 80 29.19 9.02 -1.18
CA ARG A 80 30.24 8.05 -1.52
C ARG A 80 31.10 8.51 -2.69
N MET A 81 30.61 9.35 -3.59
CA MET A 81 31.35 9.82 -4.76
C MET A 81 32.67 10.55 -4.39
N GLY A 82 32.71 11.25 -3.24
CA GLY A 82 33.93 11.93 -2.76
C GLY A 82 34.94 10.99 -2.07
N ALA A 83 34.50 9.85 -1.55
CA ALA A 83 35.31 8.93 -0.74
C ALA A 83 35.80 7.70 -1.53
N VAL A 84 35.13 7.31 -2.62
CA VAL A 84 35.40 6.04 -3.33
C VAL A 84 35.46 6.26 -4.84
N ARG A 85 36.44 5.59 -5.50
CA ARG A 85 36.67 5.74 -6.96
C ARG A 85 35.88 4.75 -7.81
N ARG A 86 35.19 3.76 -7.21
CA ARG A 86 34.51 2.70 -7.95
C ARG A 86 33.03 2.98 -8.08
N ARG A 87 32.52 2.82 -9.30
CA ARG A 87 31.08 2.93 -9.61
C ARG A 87 30.23 2.00 -8.76
N GLU A 88 30.74 0.77 -8.55
CA GLU A 88 30.04 -0.27 -7.80
C GLU A 88 29.77 0.14 -6.35
N ASP A 89 30.68 0.87 -5.71
CA ASP A 89 30.50 1.32 -4.33
C ASP A 89 29.39 2.37 -4.19
N ILE A 90 29.19 3.20 -5.21
CA ILE A 90 28.09 4.18 -5.27
C ILE A 90 26.75 3.46 -5.51
N GLU A 91 26.76 2.46 -6.39
CA GLU A 91 25.61 1.62 -6.70
C GLU A 91 25.11 0.87 -5.45
N ILE A 92 26.02 0.19 -4.76
CA ILE A 92 25.75 -0.51 -3.50
C ILE A 92 25.15 0.44 -2.45
N ALA A 93 25.69 1.65 -2.29
CA ALA A 93 25.15 2.61 -1.32
C ALA A 93 23.71 3.07 -1.64
N MET A 94 23.39 3.22 -2.93
CA MET A 94 22.01 3.52 -3.35
C MET A 94 21.09 2.33 -3.15
N GLU A 95 21.55 1.11 -3.42
CA GLU A 95 20.79 -0.13 -3.18
C GLU A 95 20.52 -0.35 -1.69
N GLU A 96 21.53 -0.14 -0.82
CA GLU A 96 21.35 -0.18 0.64
C GLU A 96 20.25 0.79 1.09
N SER A 97 20.26 2.02 0.57
CA SER A 97 19.23 3.01 0.88
C SER A 97 17.84 2.58 0.38
N MET A 98 17.76 1.97 -0.80
CA MET A 98 16.49 1.45 -1.32
C MET A 98 15.94 0.31 -0.46
N MET A 99 16.79 -0.59 0.05
CA MET A 99 16.37 -1.65 0.97
C MET A 99 15.77 -1.11 2.27
N GLU A 100 16.14 0.10 2.71
CA GLU A 100 15.52 0.77 3.85
C GLU A 100 14.22 1.50 3.48
N ILE A 101 14.13 2.02 2.27
CA ILE A 101 12.98 2.79 1.78
C ILE A 101 11.79 1.89 1.44
N ILE A 102 12.02 0.75 0.78
CA ILE A 102 10.95 -0.13 0.28
C ILE A 102 10.00 -0.58 1.40
N PRO A 103 10.48 -1.09 2.57
CA PRO A 103 9.59 -1.47 3.66
C PRO A 103 8.75 -0.30 4.21
N GLN A 104 9.27 0.93 4.15
CA GLN A 104 8.52 2.12 4.57
C GLN A 104 7.39 2.45 3.59
N LEU A 105 7.61 2.24 2.29
CA LEU A 105 6.59 2.41 1.26
C LEU A 105 5.49 1.33 1.35
N GLU A 106 5.84 0.11 1.71
CA GLU A 106 4.90 -1.01 1.84
C GLU A 106 4.16 -1.03 3.18
N LYS A 107 4.63 -0.26 4.16
CA LYS A 107 4.08 -0.23 5.51
C LYS A 107 2.55 -0.10 5.50
N ARG A 108 1.87 -0.93 6.31
CA ARG A 108 0.41 -0.99 6.48
C ARG A 108 -0.41 -1.42 5.25
N THR A 109 0.13 -1.43 4.04
CA THR A 109 -0.59 -1.88 2.85
C THR A 109 -1.09 -3.33 2.97
N PRO A 110 -0.31 -4.30 3.51
CA PRO A 110 -0.79 -5.68 3.68
C PRO A 110 -1.99 -5.82 4.63
N TYR A 111 -2.14 -4.90 5.59
CA TYR A 111 -3.29 -4.93 6.52
C TYR A 111 -4.62 -4.68 5.82
N VAL A 112 -4.63 -3.94 4.71
CA VAL A 112 -5.86 -3.69 3.94
C VAL A 112 -6.38 -5.00 3.35
N ALA A 113 -5.50 -5.84 2.77
CA ALA A 113 -5.86 -7.17 2.26
C ALA A 113 -6.28 -8.11 3.40
N LEU A 114 -5.57 -8.08 4.54
CA LEU A 114 -5.91 -8.87 5.70
C LEU A 114 -7.33 -8.53 6.21
N LEU A 115 -7.66 -7.26 6.34
CA LEU A 115 -8.99 -6.81 6.78
C LEU A 115 -10.09 -7.17 5.77
N ALA A 116 -9.79 -7.13 4.47
CA ALA A 116 -10.72 -7.61 3.44
C ALA A 116 -11.03 -9.10 3.62
N ASN A 117 -10.00 -9.92 3.84
CA ASN A 117 -10.17 -11.35 4.09
C ASN A 117 -10.96 -11.61 5.39
N ILE A 118 -10.67 -10.88 6.45
CA ILE A 118 -11.41 -10.97 7.72
C ILE A 118 -12.87 -10.61 7.52
N ALA A 119 -13.19 -9.57 6.75
CA ALA A 119 -14.59 -9.19 6.45
C ALA A 119 -15.34 -10.33 5.74
N THR A 120 -14.69 -10.99 4.78
CA THR A 120 -15.24 -12.16 4.08
C THR A 120 -15.47 -13.33 5.03
N LEU A 121 -14.49 -13.65 5.87
CA LEU A 121 -14.58 -14.75 6.85
C LEU A 121 -15.65 -14.50 7.91
N LEU A 122 -15.80 -13.27 8.38
CA LEU A 122 -16.86 -12.88 9.29
C LEU A 122 -18.24 -13.00 8.62
N GLY A 123 -18.34 -12.65 7.32
CA GLY A 123 -19.57 -12.88 6.56
C GLY A 123 -19.94 -14.35 6.46
N LEU A 124 -18.97 -15.21 6.19
CA LEU A 124 -19.16 -16.66 6.15
C LEU A 124 -19.53 -17.23 7.54
N LEU A 125 -18.83 -16.79 8.59
CA LEU A 125 -19.13 -17.19 9.95
C LEU A 125 -20.56 -16.81 10.35
N GLY A 126 -21.00 -15.61 9.95
CA GLY A 126 -22.38 -15.17 10.15
C GLY A 126 -23.43 -16.08 9.49
N THR A 127 -23.13 -16.64 8.31
CA THR A 127 -23.99 -17.64 7.65
C THR A 127 -24.07 -18.93 8.48
N ILE A 128 -22.93 -19.44 8.92
CA ILE A 128 -22.90 -20.69 9.70
C ILE A 128 -23.69 -20.53 11.01
N MET A 129 -23.46 -19.45 11.74
CA MET A 129 -24.18 -19.18 13.00
C MET A 129 -25.68 -18.96 12.76
N GLY A 130 -26.04 -18.21 11.73
CA GLY A 130 -27.44 -18.01 11.37
C GLY A 130 -28.17 -19.30 10.97
N LEU A 131 -27.51 -20.23 10.29
CA LEU A 131 -28.08 -21.55 9.99
C LEU A 131 -28.22 -22.43 11.23
N ILE A 132 -27.26 -22.42 12.15
CA ILE A 132 -27.34 -23.14 13.42
C ILE A 132 -28.53 -22.63 14.22
N GLU A 133 -28.70 -21.32 14.35
CA GLU A 133 -29.85 -20.71 15.01
C GLU A 133 -31.18 -21.08 14.34
N ALA A 134 -31.21 -21.07 12.99
CA ALA A 134 -32.37 -21.45 12.20
C ALA A 134 -32.85 -22.88 12.52
N PHE A 135 -31.93 -23.84 12.45
CA PHE A 135 -32.27 -25.24 12.72
C PHE A 135 -32.66 -25.48 14.18
N THR A 136 -32.02 -24.78 15.13
CA THR A 136 -32.38 -24.87 16.57
C THR A 136 -33.79 -24.29 16.78
N ALA A 137 -34.14 -23.17 16.19
CA ALA A 137 -35.48 -22.59 16.31
C ALA A 137 -36.55 -23.50 15.71
N VAL A 138 -36.31 -24.07 14.53
CA VAL A 138 -37.24 -24.98 13.85
C VAL A 138 -37.45 -26.29 14.61
N ALA A 139 -36.46 -26.80 15.31
CA ALA A 139 -36.58 -28.01 16.11
C ALA A 139 -37.67 -27.89 17.21
N ASN A 140 -37.79 -26.71 17.80
CA ASN A 140 -38.70 -26.41 18.91
C ASN A 140 -40.01 -25.70 18.51
N ALA A 141 -40.19 -25.40 17.22
CA ALA A 141 -41.34 -24.65 16.74
C ALA A 141 -42.55 -25.51 16.35
N ASN A 142 -43.74 -24.90 16.34
CA ASN A 142 -44.96 -25.54 15.83
C ASN A 142 -44.84 -25.84 14.33
N PRO A 143 -45.41 -26.95 13.81
CA PRO A 143 -45.28 -27.34 12.41
C PRO A 143 -45.71 -26.23 11.42
N ALA A 144 -46.70 -25.43 11.78
CA ALA A 144 -47.20 -24.34 10.93
C ALA A 144 -46.26 -23.15 10.78
N GLU A 145 -45.35 -22.94 11.76
CA GLU A 145 -44.41 -21.79 11.80
C GLU A 145 -42.98 -22.13 11.31
N LYS A 146 -42.69 -23.45 11.17
CA LYS A 146 -41.34 -23.92 10.82
C LYS A 146 -40.77 -23.32 9.54
N ALA A 147 -41.62 -23.23 8.49
CA ALA A 147 -41.17 -22.72 7.19
C ALA A 147 -40.84 -21.23 7.24
N ASP A 148 -41.66 -20.43 7.95
CA ASP A 148 -41.43 -18.98 8.07
C ASP A 148 -40.20 -18.65 8.91
N LEU A 149 -40.01 -19.36 10.03
CA LEU A 149 -38.83 -19.23 10.88
C LEU A 149 -37.53 -19.60 10.13
N LEU A 150 -37.55 -20.68 9.37
CA LEU A 150 -36.41 -21.13 8.58
C LEU A 150 -36.07 -20.10 7.50
N SER A 151 -37.06 -19.62 6.75
CA SER A 151 -36.92 -18.63 5.71
C SER A 151 -36.33 -17.30 6.24
N ALA A 152 -36.86 -16.82 7.38
CA ALA A 152 -36.39 -15.59 8.01
C ALA A 152 -34.92 -15.70 8.44
N SER A 153 -34.55 -16.80 9.11
CA SER A 153 -33.17 -17.01 9.59
C SER A 153 -32.17 -17.19 8.45
N ILE A 154 -32.54 -17.92 7.40
CA ILE A 154 -31.69 -18.05 6.20
C ILE A 154 -31.48 -16.68 5.55
N SER A 155 -32.51 -15.85 5.46
CA SER A 155 -32.40 -14.48 4.91
C SER A 155 -31.40 -13.63 5.70
N VAL A 156 -31.43 -13.71 7.04
CA VAL A 156 -30.44 -13.01 7.90
C VAL A 156 -29.03 -13.48 7.61
N ALA A 157 -28.82 -14.78 7.55
CA ALA A 157 -27.52 -15.37 7.27
C ALA A 157 -26.97 -14.94 5.92
N MET A 158 -27.80 -14.99 4.86
CA MET A 158 -27.41 -14.56 3.51
C MET A 158 -27.04 -13.07 3.46
N ASN A 159 -27.78 -12.21 4.16
CA ASN A 159 -27.51 -10.77 4.22
C ASN A 159 -26.15 -10.49 4.86
N THR A 160 -25.77 -11.25 5.89
CA THR A 160 -24.46 -11.11 6.56
C THR A 160 -23.31 -11.43 5.61
N THR A 161 -23.41 -12.53 4.86
CA THR A 161 -22.37 -12.88 3.86
C THR A 161 -22.31 -11.86 2.74
N ALA A 162 -23.46 -11.41 2.23
CA ALA A 162 -23.50 -10.37 1.21
C ALA A 162 -22.79 -9.08 1.69
N PHE A 163 -23.03 -8.67 2.94
CA PHE A 163 -22.36 -7.51 3.51
C PHE A 163 -20.85 -7.70 3.69
N GLY A 164 -20.40 -8.90 4.11
CA GLY A 164 -19.00 -9.26 4.18
C GLY A 164 -18.29 -9.11 2.84
N LEU A 165 -18.88 -9.62 1.76
CA LEU A 165 -18.37 -9.49 0.39
C LEU A 165 -18.40 -8.03 -0.10
N MET A 166 -19.51 -7.32 0.12
CA MET A 166 -19.62 -5.90 -0.23
C MET A 166 -18.57 -5.02 0.47
N SER A 167 -18.13 -5.42 1.66
CA SER A 167 -17.06 -4.75 2.41
C SER A 167 -15.67 -5.14 1.91
N ALA A 168 -15.46 -6.41 1.58
CA ALA A 168 -14.16 -6.95 1.15
C ALA A 168 -13.75 -6.44 -0.24
N ILE A 169 -14.67 -6.38 -1.20
CA ILE A 169 -14.37 -6.01 -2.59
C ILE A 169 -13.71 -4.63 -2.72
N PRO A 170 -14.25 -3.54 -2.13
CA PRO A 170 -13.59 -2.24 -2.18
C PRO A 170 -12.20 -2.24 -1.54
N LEU A 171 -12.02 -2.94 -0.41
CA LEU A 171 -10.74 -3.04 0.27
C LEU A 171 -9.68 -3.73 -0.60
N LEU A 172 -10.05 -4.81 -1.29
CA LEU A 172 -9.15 -5.50 -2.23
C LEU A 172 -8.76 -4.62 -3.43
N LEU A 173 -9.71 -3.85 -3.96
CA LEU A 173 -9.43 -2.89 -5.03
C LEU A 173 -8.46 -1.79 -4.57
N PHE A 174 -8.67 -1.25 -3.37
CA PHE A 174 -7.73 -0.30 -2.77
C PHE A 174 -6.36 -0.93 -2.54
N HIS A 175 -6.29 -2.14 -1.99
CA HIS A 175 -5.04 -2.86 -1.81
C HIS A 175 -4.26 -3.01 -3.12
N ALA A 176 -4.90 -3.48 -4.18
CA ALA A 176 -4.29 -3.60 -5.50
C ALA A 176 -3.76 -2.25 -6.02
N LYS A 177 -4.53 -1.17 -5.84
CA LYS A 177 -4.11 0.18 -6.22
C LYS A 177 -2.92 0.68 -5.41
N LEU A 178 -2.88 0.45 -4.11
CA LEU A 178 -1.78 0.82 -3.23
C LEU A 178 -0.50 0.08 -3.62
N THR A 179 -0.57 -1.23 -3.81
CA THR A 179 0.56 -2.07 -4.23
C THR A 179 1.12 -1.61 -5.57
N SER A 180 0.26 -1.35 -6.56
CA SER A 180 0.68 -0.81 -7.85
C SER A 180 1.34 0.57 -7.71
N THR A 181 0.81 1.45 -6.86
CA THR A 181 1.40 2.77 -6.64
C THR A 181 2.77 2.67 -5.97
N THR A 182 2.93 1.78 -5.00
CA THR A 182 4.23 1.49 -4.35
C THR A 182 5.23 0.99 -5.38
N GLY A 183 4.86 0.02 -6.22
CA GLY A 183 5.71 -0.46 -7.31
C GLY A 183 6.18 0.67 -8.23
N HIS A 184 5.29 1.54 -8.67
CA HIS A 184 5.68 2.69 -9.50
C HIS A 184 6.63 3.68 -8.82
N ILE A 185 6.54 3.84 -7.49
CA ILE A 185 7.50 4.67 -6.75
C ILE A 185 8.86 3.98 -6.74
N VAL A 186 8.93 2.69 -6.46
CA VAL A 186 10.17 1.90 -6.49
C VAL A 186 10.81 1.95 -7.88
N ASP A 187 10.07 1.67 -8.94
CA ASP A 187 10.56 1.74 -10.34
C ASP A 187 11.14 3.13 -10.66
N SER A 188 10.50 4.20 -10.15
CA SER A 188 10.98 5.57 -10.37
C SER A 188 12.27 5.88 -9.62
N LEU A 189 12.47 5.30 -8.43
CA LEU A 189 13.71 5.41 -7.66
C LEU A 189 14.84 4.63 -8.32
N GLU A 190 14.59 3.40 -8.78
CA GLU A 190 15.55 2.59 -9.53
C GLU A 190 16.00 3.30 -10.81
N MET A 191 15.06 3.84 -11.57
CA MET A 191 15.38 4.61 -12.77
C MET A 191 16.23 5.85 -12.45
N ALA A 192 15.93 6.54 -11.35
CA ALA A 192 16.71 7.71 -10.91
C ALA A 192 18.13 7.30 -10.48
N SER A 193 18.29 6.18 -9.76
CA SER A 193 19.57 5.59 -9.39
C SER A 193 20.44 5.29 -10.62
N VAL A 194 19.91 4.54 -11.57
CA VAL A 194 20.62 4.18 -12.81
C VAL A 194 21.05 5.41 -13.61
N LYS A 195 20.16 6.41 -13.75
CA LYS A 195 20.47 7.66 -14.45
C LYS A 195 21.55 8.46 -13.73
N ALA A 196 21.49 8.56 -12.40
CA ALA A 196 22.49 9.25 -11.60
C ALA A 196 23.86 8.56 -11.72
N LEU A 197 23.92 7.23 -11.57
CA LEU A 197 25.12 6.43 -11.72
C LEU A 197 25.78 6.60 -13.09
N ASN A 198 25.00 6.53 -14.17
CA ASN A 198 25.53 6.71 -15.51
C ASN A 198 26.10 8.11 -15.73
N THR A 199 25.44 9.15 -15.18
CA THR A 199 25.90 10.53 -15.27
C THR A 199 27.22 10.72 -14.49
N ILE A 200 27.31 10.21 -13.27
CA ILE A 200 28.50 10.26 -12.43
C ILE A 200 29.67 9.52 -13.12
N SER A 201 29.43 8.32 -13.63
CA SER A 201 30.44 7.51 -14.30
C SER A 201 30.99 8.18 -15.56
N ASN A 202 30.11 8.76 -16.38
CA ASN A 202 30.51 9.46 -17.61
C ASN A 202 31.31 10.73 -17.29
N TYR A 203 30.98 11.46 -16.23
CA TYR A 203 31.72 12.63 -15.80
C TYR A 203 33.11 12.25 -15.27
N SER A 204 33.19 11.19 -14.49
CA SER A 204 34.47 10.67 -14.02
C SER A 204 35.41 10.26 -15.17
N LYS A 205 34.90 9.53 -16.17
CA LYS A 205 35.68 9.14 -17.35
C LYS A 205 36.21 10.36 -18.12
N ARG A 206 35.37 11.36 -18.39
CA ARG A 206 35.77 12.58 -19.12
C ARG A 206 36.88 13.36 -18.41
N ARG A 207 36.91 13.33 -17.09
CA ARG A 207 37.93 14.02 -16.29
C ARG A 207 39.28 13.29 -16.35
N PHE A 208 39.29 11.97 -16.55
CA PHE A 208 40.52 11.18 -16.69
C PHE A 208 41.05 11.11 -18.13
N ASP A 209 40.16 11.13 -19.14
CA ASP A 209 40.55 11.08 -20.54
C ASP A 209 40.97 12.47 -21.08
N GLY A 210 40.75 13.56 -20.34
CA GLY A 210 41.09 14.94 -20.68
C GLY A 210 42.29 15.51 -19.95
N SER A 211 43.00 14.68 -19.14
CA SER A 211 44.27 15.02 -18.49
C SER A 211 45.41 14.16 -19.07
#